data_fe20d94be97fb915d290a96fac4bc2da
#
_entry.id   fe20d94be97fb915d290a96fac4bc2da
#
_cell.length_a   1.000
_cell.length_b   1.000
_cell.length_c   1.000
_cell.angle_alpha   90.00
_cell.angle_beta   90.00
_cell.angle_gamma   90.00
#
_symmetry.space_group_name_H-M   'P 1'
#
loop_
_entity.id
_entity.type
_entity.pdbx_description
1 polymer ?
#
loop_
_entity_poly.entity_id
_entity_poly.type
_entity_poly.pdbx_seq_one_letter_code
_entity_poly.pdbx_strand_id
1 'polypeptide(L)'
;MMSTDGFEPYPFENGLDQDTFCEFLVWCAQQQVSDIHLQGDNHFVVGLHGRLHRASVFRVADDQMARMIDRVFTPEIRSQVMSGTPRDKALQLDGNDTNRWGLGRGERIRFRVNLKQGTAGRQDKTIAWTLRVIPSVIPPLLEMNIEPELLEVIIPAKGLAVWGGIMGSGKSTAVAASLRYCQKKFPHRKVSTIEDPVEYILGDPDNILVPIQSEVGVDVASFAEGIRADLRRAVSVIGVGEMRDRETIDAGIRAGDLGATCITTTHIDSPGDIFPRLINEYPYESRDAMARALLSVLQYVVVQTLLRTTDGRRTAVREYIIIDGDLREKLHGMPWPEWSSHINAIIRSEKRRIIDKAWALYQDKRVDADELLVVMSPGQRRKFGTGAL
;
A
#
# COMPACT_ATOMS: atom_id res chain seq x y z
N MET A 1 -14.83 -29.71 -16.25
CA MET A 1 -13.62 -29.29 -16.99
C MET A 1 -12.62 -28.86 -15.95
N MET A 2 -11.56 -29.64 -15.72
CA MET A 2 -10.45 -29.26 -14.83
C MET A 2 -9.78 -28.02 -15.40
N SER A 3 -9.44 -27.07 -14.52
CA SER A 3 -8.71 -25.88 -14.93
C SER A 3 -7.36 -26.30 -15.49
N THR A 4 -6.97 -25.76 -16.63
CA THR A 4 -5.71 -26.03 -17.33
C THR A 4 -4.45 -25.58 -16.56
N ASP A 5 -4.61 -25.01 -15.35
CA ASP A 5 -3.57 -24.30 -14.62
C ASP A 5 -3.21 -24.90 -13.24
N GLY A 6 -3.71 -26.10 -12.91
CA GLY A 6 -3.35 -26.79 -11.65
C GLY A 6 -3.88 -26.15 -10.35
N PHE A 7 -4.75 -25.13 -10.43
CA PHE A 7 -5.39 -24.55 -9.26
C PHE A 7 -6.67 -25.36 -8.92
N GLU A 8 -6.73 -25.91 -7.71
CA GLU A 8 -7.88 -26.66 -7.22
C GLU A 8 -8.85 -25.73 -6.48
N PRO A 9 -10.15 -25.69 -6.88
CA PRO A 9 -11.17 -24.92 -6.16
C PRO A 9 -11.35 -25.42 -4.72
N TYR A 10 -11.75 -24.52 -3.82
CA TYR A 10 -12.13 -24.88 -2.46
C TYR A 10 -13.38 -25.80 -2.49
N PRO A 11 -13.39 -26.91 -1.75
CA PRO A 11 -14.41 -27.96 -1.94
C PRO A 11 -15.81 -27.59 -1.45
N PHE A 12 -15.99 -26.70 -0.47
CA PHE A 12 -17.27 -26.34 0.13
C PHE A 12 -18.14 -27.56 0.49
N GLU A 13 -17.56 -28.57 1.15
CA GLU A 13 -18.18 -29.87 1.41
C GLU A 13 -19.53 -29.75 2.16
N ASN A 14 -19.66 -28.77 3.05
CA ASN A 14 -20.88 -28.54 3.85
C ASN A 14 -21.80 -27.45 3.28
N GLY A 15 -21.61 -27.08 2.01
CA GLY A 15 -22.37 -25.99 1.37
C GLY A 15 -21.80 -24.61 1.72
N LEU A 16 -22.58 -23.55 1.43
CA LEU A 16 -22.19 -22.17 1.66
C LEU A 16 -23.03 -21.57 2.79
N ASP A 17 -22.46 -21.49 3.98
CA ASP A 17 -22.95 -20.71 5.10
C ASP A 17 -21.88 -19.71 5.61
N GLN A 18 -22.10 -19.07 6.76
CA GLN A 18 -21.16 -18.09 7.30
C GLN A 18 -19.84 -18.74 7.72
N ASP A 19 -19.87 -19.90 8.35
CA ASP A 19 -18.65 -20.55 8.85
C ASP A 19 -17.81 -21.11 7.69
N THR A 20 -18.43 -21.82 6.74
CA THR A 20 -17.74 -22.31 5.53
C THR A 20 -17.22 -21.17 4.66
N PHE A 21 -17.90 -20.02 4.64
CA PHE A 21 -17.38 -18.83 3.98
C PHE A 21 -16.14 -18.26 4.67
N CYS A 22 -16.15 -18.19 6.00
CA CYS A 22 -14.96 -17.75 6.76
C CYS A 22 -13.79 -18.74 6.61
N GLU A 23 -14.05 -20.06 6.60
CA GLU A 23 -13.04 -21.09 6.31
C GLU A 23 -12.45 -20.92 4.91
N PHE A 24 -13.28 -20.64 3.91
CA PHE A 24 -12.83 -20.32 2.55
C PHE A 24 -11.94 -19.06 2.53
N LEU A 25 -12.30 -18.02 3.25
CA LEU A 25 -11.46 -16.82 3.34
C LEU A 25 -10.10 -17.10 3.99
N VAL A 26 -10.08 -17.91 5.05
CA VAL A 26 -8.84 -18.35 5.70
C VAL A 26 -7.98 -19.16 4.73
N TRP A 27 -8.59 -20.11 4.03
CA TRP A 27 -7.91 -20.90 2.99
C TRP A 27 -7.31 -20.00 1.90
N CYS A 28 -8.05 -19.00 1.41
CA CYS A 28 -7.53 -18.03 0.43
C CYS A 28 -6.27 -17.33 0.94
N ALA A 29 -6.28 -16.89 2.21
CA ALA A 29 -5.12 -16.22 2.81
C ALA A 29 -3.90 -17.16 2.93
N GLN A 30 -4.12 -18.43 3.30
CA GLN A 30 -3.08 -19.46 3.38
C GLN A 30 -2.50 -19.81 1.99
N GLN A 31 -3.32 -19.77 0.93
CA GLN A 31 -2.89 -19.94 -0.46
C GLN A 31 -2.21 -18.70 -1.06
N GLN A 32 -2.00 -17.64 -0.28
CA GLN A 32 -1.41 -16.36 -0.72
C GLN A 32 -2.21 -15.68 -1.86
N VAL A 33 -3.52 -15.88 -1.86
CA VAL A 33 -4.43 -15.17 -2.76
C VAL A 33 -4.34 -13.66 -2.48
N SER A 34 -4.23 -12.86 -3.54
CA SER A 34 -4.19 -11.39 -3.41
C SER A 34 -5.58 -10.78 -3.25
N ASP A 35 -6.51 -11.22 -4.09
CA ASP A 35 -7.86 -10.67 -4.17
C ASP A 35 -8.87 -11.81 -4.34
N ILE A 36 -10.03 -11.66 -3.71
CA ILE A 36 -11.17 -12.58 -3.81
C ILE A 36 -12.32 -11.79 -4.43
N HIS A 37 -12.84 -12.27 -5.55
CA HIS A 37 -13.91 -11.61 -6.28
C HIS A 37 -15.18 -12.47 -6.20
N LEU A 38 -16.22 -11.90 -5.61
CA LEU A 38 -17.52 -12.52 -5.40
C LEU A 38 -18.59 -11.71 -6.14
N GLN A 39 -19.44 -12.39 -6.87
CA GLN A 39 -20.50 -11.77 -7.66
C GLN A 39 -21.66 -12.73 -7.78
N GLY A 40 -22.89 -12.23 -7.67
CA GLY A 40 -24.07 -13.06 -7.83
C GLY A 40 -24.12 -13.78 -9.18
N ASP A 41 -24.68 -14.97 -9.18
CA ASP A 41 -24.77 -15.91 -10.30
C ASP A 41 -23.43 -16.27 -10.96
N ASN A 42 -22.35 -16.13 -10.23
CA ASN A 42 -21.00 -16.46 -10.70
C ASN A 42 -20.29 -17.43 -9.74
N HIS A 43 -19.21 -18.02 -10.24
CA HIS A 43 -18.24 -18.72 -9.39
C HIS A 43 -17.51 -17.72 -8.50
N PHE A 44 -17.06 -18.15 -7.34
CA PHE A 44 -16.04 -17.43 -6.63
C PHE A 44 -14.73 -17.45 -7.43
N VAL A 45 -14.09 -16.32 -7.54
CA VAL A 45 -12.87 -16.13 -8.33
C VAL A 45 -11.80 -15.53 -7.43
N VAL A 46 -10.57 -16.00 -7.56
CA VAL A 46 -9.43 -15.50 -6.79
C VAL A 46 -8.32 -15.04 -7.71
N GLY A 47 -7.61 -13.98 -7.28
CA GLY A 47 -6.39 -13.52 -7.91
C GLY A 47 -5.19 -14.19 -7.26
N LEU A 48 -4.42 -14.97 -8.03
CA LEU A 48 -3.19 -15.61 -7.56
C LEU A 48 -2.08 -15.35 -8.58
N HIS A 49 -0.96 -14.79 -8.14
CA HIS A 49 0.19 -14.48 -9.01
C HIS A 49 -0.16 -13.67 -10.28
N GLY A 50 -1.16 -12.76 -10.16
CA GLY A 50 -1.61 -11.92 -11.28
C GLY A 50 -2.56 -12.60 -12.27
N ARG A 51 -3.04 -13.82 -11.99
CA ARG A 51 -4.03 -14.54 -12.78
C ARG A 51 -5.31 -14.78 -11.98
N LEU A 52 -6.44 -14.87 -12.70
CA LEU A 52 -7.73 -15.18 -12.10
C LEU A 52 -8.01 -16.68 -12.19
N HIS A 53 -8.40 -17.29 -11.06
CA HIS A 53 -8.73 -18.69 -10.95
C HIS A 53 -10.14 -18.87 -10.38
N ARG A 54 -10.87 -19.89 -10.82
CA ARG A 54 -12.14 -20.26 -10.21
C ARG A 54 -11.88 -20.94 -8.87
N ALA A 55 -12.48 -20.40 -7.81
CA ALA A 55 -12.30 -20.90 -6.45
C ALA A 55 -13.52 -21.66 -5.92
N SER A 56 -14.65 -21.74 -6.67
CA SER A 56 -15.78 -22.60 -6.35
C SER A 56 -16.19 -23.45 -7.56
N VAL A 57 -16.66 -24.66 -7.29
CA VAL A 57 -17.20 -25.56 -8.34
C VAL A 57 -18.62 -25.18 -8.74
N PHE A 58 -19.35 -24.47 -7.92
CA PHE A 58 -20.72 -24.01 -8.12
C PHE A 58 -20.78 -22.49 -8.34
N ARG A 59 -21.90 -22.02 -8.86
CA ARG A 59 -22.23 -20.59 -8.92
C ARG A 59 -23.07 -20.24 -7.71
N VAL A 60 -22.80 -19.08 -7.13
CA VAL A 60 -23.51 -18.59 -5.96
C VAL A 60 -24.64 -17.67 -6.42
N ALA A 61 -25.88 -18.02 -6.08
CA ALA A 61 -27.04 -17.21 -6.44
C ALA A 61 -26.99 -15.81 -5.78
N ASP A 62 -27.59 -14.84 -6.46
CA ASP A 62 -27.53 -13.42 -6.01
C ASP A 62 -28.19 -13.25 -4.63
N ASP A 63 -29.27 -13.99 -4.35
CA ASP A 63 -29.93 -13.99 -3.05
C ASP A 63 -29.08 -14.62 -1.92
N GLN A 64 -28.26 -15.61 -2.24
CA GLN A 64 -27.28 -16.18 -1.29
C GLN A 64 -26.18 -15.14 -0.98
N MET A 65 -25.70 -14.43 -2.00
CA MET A 65 -24.74 -13.33 -1.81
C MET A 65 -25.32 -12.25 -0.92
N ALA A 66 -26.57 -11.84 -1.14
CA ALA A 66 -27.24 -10.83 -0.31
C ALA A 66 -27.35 -11.27 1.16
N ARG A 67 -27.78 -12.53 1.41
CA ARG A 67 -27.84 -13.08 2.78
C ARG A 67 -26.46 -13.19 3.43
N MET A 68 -25.42 -13.46 2.64
CA MET A 68 -24.06 -13.51 3.17
C MET A 68 -23.58 -12.14 3.66
N ILE A 69 -23.92 -11.04 2.93
CA ILE A 69 -23.63 -9.69 3.41
C ILE A 69 -24.28 -9.42 4.78
N ASP A 70 -25.55 -9.78 4.93
CA ASP A 70 -26.29 -9.57 6.18
C ASP A 70 -25.67 -10.33 7.36
N ARG A 71 -25.05 -11.49 7.11
CA ARG A 71 -24.38 -12.32 8.13
C ARG A 71 -22.96 -11.87 8.45
N VAL A 72 -22.21 -11.48 7.43
CA VAL A 72 -20.80 -11.07 7.59
C VAL A 72 -20.67 -9.63 8.08
N PHE A 73 -21.57 -8.76 7.64
CA PHE A 73 -21.65 -7.37 8.04
C PHE A 73 -22.97 -7.08 8.75
N THR A 74 -23.83 -6.27 8.13
CA THR A 74 -25.16 -5.96 8.65
C THR A 74 -26.14 -5.70 7.50
N PRO A 75 -27.46 -5.83 7.72
CA PRO A 75 -28.48 -5.51 6.71
C PRO A 75 -28.44 -4.05 6.22
N GLU A 76 -27.97 -3.13 7.07
CA GLU A 76 -27.81 -1.71 6.73
C GLU A 76 -26.77 -1.54 5.62
N ILE A 77 -25.65 -2.27 5.68
CA ILE A 77 -24.60 -2.24 4.64
C ILE A 77 -25.17 -2.70 3.31
N ARG A 78 -25.91 -3.81 3.30
CA ARG A 78 -26.59 -4.29 2.08
C ARG A 78 -27.56 -3.23 1.54
N SER A 79 -28.38 -2.66 2.39
CA SER A 79 -29.35 -1.63 2.00
C SER A 79 -28.68 -0.43 1.36
N GLN A 80 -27.58 0.04 1.93
CA GLN A 80 -26.79 1.16 1.39
C GLN A 80 -26.17 0.83 0.02
N VAL A 81 -25.60 -0.37 -0.15
CA VAL A 81 -25.05 -0.81 -1.43
C VAL A 81 -26.16 -0.94 -2.47
N MET A 82 -27.31 -1.49 -2.11
CA MET A 82 -28.47 -1.62 -3.00
C MET A 82 -29.09 -0.28 -3.38
N SER A 83 -28.88 0.78 -2.60
CA SER A 83 -29.28 2.14 -2.95
C SER A 83 -28.27 2.87 -3.86
N GLY A 84 -27.20 2.20 -4.28
CA GLY A 84 -26.19 2.75 -5.19
C GLY A 84 -25.00 3.41 -4.48
N THR A 85 -24.86 3.22 -3.17
CA THR A 85 -23.73 3.77 -2.40
C THR A 85 -22.66 2.68 -2.15
N PRO A 86 -21.52 2.68 -2.86
CA PRO A 86 -20.44 1.73 -2.60
C PRO A 86 -19.94 1.82 -1.15
N ARG A 87 -19.46 0.71 -0.61
CA ARG A 87 -18.93 0.64 0.75
C ARG A 87 -17.57 -0.03 0.79
N ASP A 88 -16.63 0.63 1.45
CA ASP A 88 -15.38 0.02 1.89
C ASP A 88 -15.53 -0.40 3.35
N LYS A 89 -15.07 -1.60 3.68
CA LYS A 89 -15.14 -2.19 5.02
C LYS A 89 -13.87 -2.98 5.30
N ALA A 90 -13.49 -3.06 6.57
CA ALA A 90 -12.57 -4.07 7.07
C ALA A 90 -13.35 -5.30 7.54
N LEU A 91 -12.87 -6.48 7.20
CA LEU A 91 -13.33 -7.75 7.76
C LEU A 91 -12.15 -8.38 8.49
N GLN A 92 -12.36 -8.76 9.74
CA GLN A 92 -11.35 -9.41 10.57
C GLN A 92 -11.88 -10.76 11.06
N LEU A 93 -11.07 -11.80 10.90
CA LEU A 93 -11.29 -13.12 11.43
C LEU A 93 -10.26 -13.39 12.52
N ASP A 94 -10.74 -13.57 13.76
CA ASP A 94 -9.89 -13.88 14.91
C ASP A 94 -10.00 -15.37 15.26
N GLY A 95 -8.85 -16.01 15.40
CA GLY A 95 -8.75 -17.37 15.90
C GLY A 95 -9.08 -17.48 17.40
N ASN A 96 -9.45 -18.67 17.82
CA ASN A 96 -9.77 -18.97 19.22
C ASN A 96 -9.20 -20.31 19.66
N ASP A 97 -9.45 -20.69 20.91
CA ASP A 97 -8.94 -21.94 21.51
C ASP A 97 -9.49 -23.21 20.84
N THR A 98 -10.57 -23.11 20.05
CA THR A 98 -11.17 -24.23 19.31
C THR A 98 -10.74 -24.28 17.85
N ASN A 99 -9.74 -23.48 17.44
CA ASN A 99 -9.27 -23.36 16.05
C ASN A 99 -10.42 -23.03 15.08
N ARG A 100 -11.28 -22.09 15.46
CA ARG A 100 -12.40 -21.68 14.61
C ARG A 100 -11.91 -21.27 13.23
N TRP A 101 -12.51 -21.77 12.19
CA TRP A 101 -12.15 -21.57 10.80
C TRP A 101 -10.70 -21.97 10.43
N GLY A 102 -10.06 -22.81 11.25
CA GLY A 102 -8.64 -23.18 11.07
C GLY A 102 -7.65 -22.16 11.60
N LEU A 103 -8.10 -21.18 12.40
CA LEU A 103 -7.26 -20.18 13.07
C LEU A 103 -7.12 -20.52 14.57
N GLY A 104 -5.89 -20.66 15.03
CA GLY A 104 -5.56 -20.85 16.44
C GLY A 104 -5.67 -19.55 17.26
N ARG A 105 -5.60 -19.69 18.57
CA ARG A 105 -5.63 -18.55 19.49
C ARG A 105 -4.50 -17.56 19.18
N GLY A 106 -4.87 -16.28 19.00
CA GLY A 106 -3.93 -15.20 18.67
C GLY A 106 -3.63 -15.04 17.18
N GLU A 107 -4.07 -15.99 16.34
CA GLU A 107 -4.00 -15.82 14.89
C GLU A 107 -5.14 -14.93 14.41
N ARG A 108 -4.84 -14.12 13.40
CA ARG A 108 -5.76 -13.13 12.85
C ARG A 108 -5.53 -12.96 11.37
N ILE A 109 -6.62 -12.92 10.61
CA ILE A 109 -6.60 -12.56 9.19
C ILE A 109 -7.51 -11.36 8.98
N ARG A 110 -7.07 -10.41 8.16
CA ARG A 110 -7.83 -9.20 7.83
C ARG A 110 -7.98 -9.08 6.33
N PHE A 111 -9.12 -8.51 5.94
CA PHE A 111 -9.46 -8.23 4.55
C PHE A 111 -9.96 -6.79 4.43
N ARG A 112 -9.50 -6.09 3.40
CA ARG A 112 -10.17 -4.90 2.90
C ARG A 112 -11.27 -5.35 1.97
N VAL A 113 -12.49 -4.91 2.20
CA VAL A 113 -13.67 -5.32 1.44
C VAL A 113 -14.30 -4.12 0.77
N ASN A 114 -14.39 -4.15 -0.56
CA ASN A 114 -15.17 -3.20 -1.33
C ASN A 114 -16.45 -3.88 -1.81
N LEU A 115 -17.59 -3.24 -1.55
CA LEU A 115 -18.91 -3.69 -2.00
C LEU A 115 -19.50 -2.62 -2.92
N LYS A 116 -19.96 -3.04 -4.08
CA LYS A 116 -20.69 -2.16 -5.01
C LYS A 116 -21.81 -2.89 -5.73
N GLN A 117 -22.80 -2.14 -6.17
CA GLN A 117 -23.85 -2.64 -7.06
C GLN A 117 -23.50 -2.36 -8.51
N GLY A 118 -23.95 -3.21 -9.42
CA GLY A 118 -23.79 -3.01 -10.84
C GLY A 118 -24.57 -4.04 -11.66
N THR A 119 -24.55 -3.89 -12.98
CA THR A 119 -25.06 -4.89 -13.92
C THR A 119 -23.95 -5.86 -14.27
N ALA A 120 -24.23 -7.15 -14.21
CA ALA A 120 -23.27 -8.18 -14.57
C ALA A 120 -23.95 -9.26 -15.46
N GLY A 121 -23.51 -9.37 -16.70
CA GLY A 121 -24.12 -10.28 -17.68
C GLY A 121 -25.58 -9.90 -17.94
N ARG A 122 -26.52 -10.81 -17.54
CA ARG A 122 -27.96 -10.60 -17.65
C ARG A 122 -28.62 -10.17 -16.34
N GLN A 123 -27.85 -9.98 -15.29
CA GLN A 123 -28.33 -9.61 -13.97
C GLN A 123 -28.19 -8.09 -13.77
N ASP A 124 -29.31 -7.42 -13.56
CA ASP A 124 -29.35 -6.03 -13.14
C ASP A 124 -29.28 -5.94 -11.60
N LYS A 125 -28.53 -4.96 -11.10
CA LYS A 125 -28.42 -4.69 -9.67
C LYS A 125 -27.82 -5.81 -8.81
N THR A 126 -26.96 -6.65 -9.37
CA THR A 126 -26.18 -7.60 -8.58
C THR A 126 -25.14 -6.88 -7.71
N ILE A 127 -24.80 -7.47 -6.58
CA ILE A 127 -23.73 -6.96 -5.71
C ILE A 127 -22.43 -7.70 -6.04
N ALA A 128 -21.39 -6.93 -6.27
CA ALA A 128 -20.02 -7.42 -6.38
C ALA A 128 -19.23 -7.07 -5.11
N TRP A 129 -18.50 -8.06 -4.60
CA TRP A 129 -17.54 -7.88 -3.52
C TRP A 129 -16.13 -8.11 -4.07
N THR A 130 -15.20 -7.30 -3.63
CA THR A 130 -13.78 -7.63 -3.76
C THR A 130 -13.18 -7.58 -2.38
N LEU A 131 -12.63 -8.72 -1.94
CA LEU A 131 -11.89 -8.80 -0.68
C LEU A 131 -10.42 -8.93 -1.01
N ARG A 132 -9.63 -8.00 -0.51
CA ARG A 132 -8.16 -8.06 -0.57
C ARG A 132 -7.63 -8.58 0.74
N VAL A 133 -6.83 -9.62 0.69
CA VAL A 133 -6.13 -10.13 1.86
C VAL A 133 -5.12 -9.08 2.34
N ILE A 134 -5.23 -8.67 3.59
CA ILE A 134 -4.27 -7.78 4.23
C ILE A 134 -3.17 -8.66 4.83
N PRO A 135 -1.91 -8.52 4.40
CA PRO A 135 -0.82 -9.32 4.95
C PRO A 135 -0.68 -9.10 6.45
N SER A 136 -0.67 -10.17 7.22
CA SER A 136 -0.51 -10.11 8.68
C SER A 136 0.95 -9.93 9.12
N VAL A 137 1.90 -10.32 8.27
CA VAL A 137 3.33 -10.31 8.61
C VAL A 137 4.01 -9.10 7.97
N ILE A 138 4.60 -8.25 8.80
CA ILE A 138 5.47 -7.16 8.34
C ILE A 138 6.88 -7.76 8.16
N PRO A 139 7.45 -7.74 6.94
CA PRO A 139 8.80 -8.22 6.73
C PRO A 139 9.81 -7.36 7.51
N PRO A 140 10.89 -7.94 8.03
CA PRO A 140 11.97 -7.16 8.63
C PRO A 140 12.56 -6.18 7.60
N LEU A 141 12.68 -4.89 7.98
CA LEU A 141 13.19 -3.86 7.07
C LEU A 141 14.56 -4.23 6.47
N LEU A 142 15.44 -4.84 7.27
CA LEU A 142 16.79 -5.24 6.85
C LEU A 142 16.78 -6.36 5.80
N GLU A 143 15.71 -7.13 5.68
CA GLU A 143 15.54 -8.19 4.67
C GLU A 143 14.92 -7.66 3.36
N MET A 144 14.49 -6.39 3.34
CA MET A 144 13.88 -5.77 2.16
C MET A 144 14.89 -5.20 1.16
N ASN A 145 16.17 -5.47 1.32
CA ASN A 145 17.25 -4.96 0.48
C ASN A 145 17.18 -3.43 0.29
N ILE A 146 16.96 -2.70 1.40
CA ILE A 146 17.02 -1.23 1.39
C ILE A 146 18.46 -0.81 1.14
N GLU A 147 18.65 0.18 0.30
CA GLU A 147 19.96 0.72 -0.01
C GLU A 147 20.63 1.30 1.25
N PRO A 148 21.94 1.06 1.47
CA PRO A 148 22.63 1.41 2.72
C PRO A 148 22.47 2.88 3.11
N GLU A 149 22.68 3.80 2.18
CA GLU A 149 22.55 5.23 2.42
C GLU A 149 21.10 5.66 2.74
N LEU A 150 20.10 4.98 2.16
CA LEU A 150 18.70 5.22 2.49
C LEU A 150 18.37 4.65 3.88
N LEU A 151 18.93 3.50 4.24
CA LEU A 151 18.72 2.88 5.55
C LEU A 151 19.26 3.76 6.70
N GLU A 152 20.34 4.51 6.48
CA GLU A 152 20.88 5.44 7.47
C GLU A 152 19.90 6.55 7.83
N VAL A 153 19.11 7.03 6.87
CA VAL A 153 18.15 8.14 7.03
C VAL A 153 16.70 7.68 7.08
N ILE A 154 16.43 6.38 7.08
CA ILE A 154 15.07 5.82 6.95
C ILE A 154 14.11 6.31 8.03
N ILE A 155 14.62 6.59 9.23
CA ILE A 155 13.88 7.22 10.33
C ILE A 155 14.59 8.53 10.66
N PRO A 156 14.28 9.63 9.97
CA PRO A 156 14.91 10.91 10.24
C PRO A 156 14.59 11.41 11.66
N ALA A 157 15.41 12.31 12.15
CA ALA A 157 15.20 12.91 13.48
C ALA A 157 13.88 13.71 13.51
N LYS A 158 13.57 14.39 12.42
CA LYS A 158 12.35 15.16 12.19
C LYS A 158 12.12 15.35 10.68
N GLY A 159 10.95 15.83 10.30
CA GLY A 159 10.65 16.20 8.92
C GLY A 159 9.77 15.20 8.21
N LEU A 160 9.72 15.28 6.90
CA LEU A 160 8.84 14.51 6.03
C LEU A 160 9.64 13.51 5.20
N ALA A 161 9.22 12.26 5.20
CA ALA A 161 9.75 11.17 4.39
C ALA A 161 8.64 10.58 3.53
N VAL A 162 8.88 10.43 2.22
CA VAL A 162 7.83 10.06 1.27
C VAL A 162 8.18 8.80 0.49
N TRP A 163 7.23 7.84 0.47
CA TRP A 163 7.27 6.66 -0.37
C TRP A 163 6.29 6.78 -1.53
N GLY A 164 6.81 6.78 -2.76
CA GLY A 164 6.07 6.88 -4.00
C GLY A 164 5.97 5.57 -4.77
N GLY A 165 5.14 5.57 -5.80
CA GLY A 165 4.95 4.47 -6.74
C GLY A 165 3.50 4.11 -6.98
N ILE A 166 3.26 3.21 -7.92
CA ILE A 166 1.92 2.74 -8.30
C ILE A 166 1.26 1.89 -7.19
N MET A 167 -0.03 1.63 -7.33
CA MET A 167 -0.73 0.68 -6.45
C MET A 167 -0.07 -0.71 -6.51
N GLY A 168 0.09 -1.37 -5.35
CA GLY A 168 0.70 -2.69 -5.27
C GLY A 168 2.24 -2.69 -5.36
N SER A 169 2.90 -1.54 -5.40
CA SER A 169 4.38 -1.44 -5.42
C SER A 169 5.05 -1.70 -4.06
N GLY A 170 4.27 -1.98 -2.99
CA GLY A 170 4.77 -2.31 -1.66
C GLY A 170 5.11 -1.10 -0.78
N LYS A 171 4.57 0.08 -1.07
CA LYS A 171 4.77 1.30 -0.25
C LYS A 171 4.33 1.11 1.19
N SER A 172 3.08 0.68 1.41
CA SER A 172 2.54 0.46 2.76
C SER A 172 3.38 -0.55 3.55
N THR A 173 3.84 -1.62 2.88
CA THR A 173 4.75 -2.61 3.48
C THR A 173 6.08 -1.96 3.91
N ALA A 174 6.66 -1.11 3.06
CA ALA A 174 7.91 -0.42 3.38
C ALA A 174 7.74 0.57 4.52
N VAL A 175 6.64 1.32 4.55
CA VAL A 175 6.30 2.23 5.66
C VAL A 175 6.09 1.45 6.95
N ALA A 176 5.29 0.39 6.95
CA ALA A 176 5.06 -0.46 8.13
C ALA A 176 6.36 -1.09 8.65
N ALA A 177 7.22 -1.60 7.75
CA ALA A 177 8.54 -2.13 8.10
C ALA A 177 9.46 -1.05 8.70
N SER A 178 9.44 0.17 8.17
CA SER A 178 10.19 1.32 8.69
C SER A 178 9.71 1.71 10.09
N LEU A 179 8.39 1.75 10.32
CA LEU A 179 7.82 2.05 11.62
C LEU A 179 8.13 0.96 12.66
N ARG A 180 8.04 -0.31 12.27
CA ARG A 180 8.43 -1.44 13.12
C ARG A 180 9.92 -1.42 13.44
N TYR A 181 10.77 -1.08 12.48
CA TYR A 181 12.20 -0.87 12.69
C TYR A 181 12.46 0.29 13.66
N CYS A 182 11.71 1.41 13.52
CA CYS A 182 11.78 2.53 14.46
C CYS A 182 11.49 2.09 15.90
N GLN A 183 10.41 1.33 16.13
CA GLN A 183 10.07 0.84 17.46
C GLN A 183 11.16 -0.01 18.10
N LYS A 184 11.84 -0.85 17.30
CA LYS A 184 12.94 -1.71 17.78
C LYS A 184 14.23 -0.94 18.04
N LYS A 185 14.60 -0.04 17.13
CA LYS A 185 15.87 0.70 17.19
C LYS A 185 15.81 1.93 18.10
N PHE A 186 14.63 2.56 18.19
CA PHE A 186 14.39 3.79 18.96
C PHE A 186 13.16 3.64 19.86
N PRO A 187 13.19 2.75 20.89
CA PRO A 187 12.01 2.41 21.67
C PRO A 187 11.42 3.57 22.48
N HIS A 188 12.17 4.64 22.67
CA HIS A 188 11.74 5.89 23.30
C HIS A 188 10.99 6.84 22.35
N ARG A 189 10.98 6.57 21.04
CA ARG A 189 10.20 7.35 20.08
C ARG A 189 8.78 6.84 20.02
N LYS A 190 7.83 7.69 20.34
CA LYS A 190 6.40 7.36 20.30
C LYS A 190 5.92 7.33 18.84
N VAL A 191 5.39 6.19 18.42
CA VAL A 191 4.88 5.95 17.06
C VAL A 191 3.35 5.96 17.06
N SER A 192 2.73 6.52 16.04
CA SER A 192 1.30 6.43 15.73
C SER A 192 1.09 6.35 14.23
N THR A 193 -0.07 5.85 13.77
CA THR A 193 -0.43 5.90 12.34
C THR A 193 -1.85 6.42 12.13
N ILE A 194 -2.05 7.02 10.95
CA ILE A 194 -3.37 7.38 10.42
C ILE A 194 -3.47 6.76 9.03
N GLU A 195 -4.42 5.85 8.81
CA GLU A 195 -4.50 5.00 7.62
C GLU A 195 -5.93 4.91 7.07
N ASP A 196 -6.10 4.47 5.83
CA ASP A 196 -7.42 4.29 5.20
C ASP A 196 -7.41 3.08 4.25
N PRO A 197 -7.72 1.86 4.77
CA PRO A 197 -7.80 1.45 6.19
C PRO A 197 -6.42 1.10 6.78
N VAL A 198 -6.38 0.70 8.06
CA VAL A 198 -5.17 0.14 8.68
C VAL A 198 -4.82 -1.20 8.01
N GLU A 199 -3.67 -1.24 7.30
CA GLU A 199 -3.24 -2.45 6.57
C GLU A 199 -2.44 -3.41 7.47
N TYR A 200 -1.42 -2.93 8.18
CA TYR A 200 -0.56 -3.74 9.03
C TYR A 200 -0.77 -3.40 10.50
N ILE A 201 -0.85 -4.40 11.34
CA ILE A 201 -0.89 -4.17 12.80
C ILE A 201 0.54 -3.98 13.30
N LEU A 202 0.80 -2.78 13.77
CA LEU A 202 2.03 -2.44 14.47
C LEU A 202 1.83 -2.73 15.97
N GLY A 203 2.78 -3.38 16.58
CA GLY A 203 2.72 -3.66 18.00
C GLY A 203 3.33 -5.03 18.26
N ASP A 204 4.44 -4.99 18.96
CA ASP A 204 5.07 -6.15 19.54
C ASP A 204 4.72 -6.08 21.05
N PRO A 205 4.35 -7.18 21.71
CA PRO A 205 4.12 -7.18 23.16
C PRO A 205 5.28 -6.61 23.98
N ASP A 206 6.49 -6.70 23.44
CA ASP A 206 7.71 -6.20 24.08
C ASP A 206 7.94 -4.68 23.89
N ASN A 207 7.07 -3.99 23.13
CA ASN A 207 7.20 -2.53 22.97
C ASN A 207 6.83 -1.81 24.29
N ILE A 208 7.63 -0.79 24.66
CA ILE A 208 7.36 0.08 25.80
C ILE A 208 5.98 0.73 25.66
N LEU A 209 5.62 1.12 24.43
CA LEU A 209 4.32 1.67 24.10
C LEU A 209 3.88 1.12 22.74
N VAL A 210 2.76 0.43 22.72
CA VAL A 210 2.13 -0.05 21.49
C VAL A 210 1.59 1.15 20.71
N PRO A 211 1.85 1.26 19.39
CA PRO A 211 1.33 2.35 18.57
C PRO A 211 -0.18 2.39 18.55
N ILE A 212 -0.73 3.59 18.57
CA ILE A 212 -2.14 3.79 18.20
C ILE A 212 -2.19 3.93 16.68
N GLN A 213 -3.05 3.12 16.05
CA GLN A 213 -3.31 3.13 14.63
C GLN A 213 -4.77 3.54 14.44
N SER A 214 -4.98 4.71 13.80
CA SER A 214 -6.30 5.29 13.61
C SER A 214 -6.74 5.14 12.16
N GLU A 215 -7.97 4.68 11.97
CA GLU A 215 -8.58 4.56 10.63
C GLU A 215 -9.41 5.80 10.30
N VAL A 216 -9.17 6.38 9.13
CA VAL A 216 -9.94 7.54 8.64
C VAL A 216 -11.39 7.14 8.40
N GLY A 217 -12.31 7.97 8.87
CA GLY A 217 -13.75 7.72 8.77
C GLY A 217 -14.31 6.76 9.83
N VAL A 218 -13.44 6.20 10.68
CA VAL A 218 -13.82 5.35 11.82
C VAL A 218 -13.34 5.99 13.13
N ASP A 219 -12.03 6.18 13.28
CA ASP A 219 -11.39 6.67 14.50
C ASP A 219 -11.10 8.18 14.44
N VAL A 220 -10.85 8.69 13.24
CA VAL A 220 -10.58 10.11 12.94
C VAL A 220 -11.30 10.54 11.67
N ALA A 221 -11.70 11.79 11.57
CA ALA A 221 -12.46 12.27 10.42
C ALA A 221 -11.60 12.45 9.15
N SER A 222 -10.29 12.75 9.29
CA SER A 222 -9.37 12.93 8.17
C SER A 222 -7.92 12.67 8.59
N PHE A 223 -7.03 12.48 7.60
CA PHE A 223 -5.58 12.41 7.83
C PHE A 223 -5.06 13.64 8.58
N ALA A 224 -5.46 14.84 8.14
CA ALA A 224 -5.04 16.09 8.74
C ALA A 224 -5.47 16.23 10.21
N GLU A 225 -6.68 15.78 10.55
CA GLU A 225 -7.15 15.80 11.94
C GLU A 225 -6.38 14.80 12.81
N GLY A 226 -6.12 13.60 12.30
CA GLY A 226 -5.30 12.60 12.96
C GLY A 226 -3.89 13.11 13.26
N ILE A 227 -3.22 13.73 12.27
CA ILE A 227 -1.88 14.33 12.46
C ILE A 227 -1.92 15.42 13.56
N ARG A 228 -2.92 16.31 13.52
CA ARG A 228 -3.08 17.36 14.55
C ARG A 228 -3.33 16.77 15.94
N ALA A 229 -4.07 15.68 16.05
CA ALA A 229 -4.31 14.98 17.31
C ALA A 229 -3.01 14.36 17.84
N ASP A 230 -2.23 13.72 16.98
CA ASP A 230 -0.96 13.08 17.35
C ASP A 230 0.10 14.10 17.81
N LEU A 231 0.17 15.27 17.18
CA LEU A 231 1.03 16.37 17.64
C LEU A 231 0.69 16.80 19.07
N ARG A 232 -0.61 16.90 19.42
CA ARG A 232 -1.04 17.22 20.80
C ARG A 232 -0.72 16.09 21.81
N ARG A 233 -0.56 14.85 21.31
CA ARG A 233 -0.18 13.68 22.11
C ARG A 233 1.33 13.48 22.21
N ALA A 234 2.12 14.43 21.70
CA ALA A 234 3.59 14.36 21.64
C ALA A 234 4.08 13.08 20.93
N VAL A 235 3.47 12.71 19.82
CA VAL A 235 3.92 11.62 18.96
C VAL A 235 5.19 12.08 18.22
N SER A 236 6.24 11.27 18.26
CA SER A 236 7.53 11.57 17.63
C SER A 236 7.63 11.12 16.18
N VAL A 237 6.90 10.04 15.83
CA VAL A 237 6.89 9.45 14.48
C VAL A 237 5.45 9.13 14.08
N ILE A 238 4.99 9.76 13.02
CA ILE A 238 3.62 9.64 12.52
C ILE A 238 3.67 8.96 11.15
N GLY A 239 3.08 7.77 11.03
CA GLY A 239 2.81 7.13 9.76
C GLY A 239 1.51 7.68 9.18
N VAL A 240 1.54 8.20 7.96
CA VAL A 240 0.35 8.71 7.27
C VAL A 240 0.13 7.88 6.01
N GLY A 241 -1.03 7.24 5.91
CA GLY A 241 -1.33 6.32 4.82
C GLY A 241 -1.11 6.93 3.45
N GLU A 242 -1.65 8.13 3.21
CA GLU A 242 -1.47 8.83 1.94
C GLU A 242 -1.52 10.36 2.13
N MET A 243 -0.67 11.06 1.38
CA MET A 243 -0.66 12.52 1.30
C MET A 243 -1.09 12.97 -0.10
N ARG A 244 -2.36 13.36 -0.24
CA ARG A 244 -2.97 13.66 -1.55
C ARG A 244 -3.74 14.97 -1.63
N ASP A 245 -4.11 15.54 -0.50
CA ASP A 245 -4.90 16.77 -0.41
C ASP A 245 -4.16 17.84 0.39
N ARG A 246 -4.55 19.10 0.15
CA ARG A 246 -3.91 20.27 0.73
C ARG A 246 -3.86 20.24 2.26
N GLU A 247 -4.95 19.83 2.91
CA GLU A 247 -5.04 19.85 4.37
C GLU A 247 -4.07 18.82 5.00
N THR A 248 -3.92 17.66 4.38
CA THR A 248 -2.97 16.62 4.80
C THR A 248 -1.52 17.08 4.57
N ILE A 249 -1.26 17.75 3.43
CA ILE A 249 0.08 18.31 3.12
C ILE A 249 0.46 19.38 4.16
N ASP A 250 -0.43 20.34 4.43
CA ASP A 250 -0.21 21.39 5.44
C ASP A 250 0.07 20.79 6.83
N ALA A 251 -0.70 19.77 7.23
CA ALA A 251 -0.53 19.11 8.52
C ALA A 251 0.81 18.35 8.59
N GLY A 252 1.23 17.68 7.51
CA GLY A 252 2.51 16.98 7.43
C GLY A 252 3.71 17.91 7.46
N ILE A 253 3.68 19.03 6.72
CA ILE A 253 4.71 20.07 6.77
C ILE A 253 4.83 20.61 8.21
N ARG A 254 3.69 20.98 8.81
CA ARG A 254 3.66 21.49 10.18
C ARG A 254 4.19 20.47 11.20
N ALA A 255 3.90 19.19 11.02
CA ALA A 255 4.44 18.14 11.89
C ALA A 255 5.97 18.10 11.82
N GLY A 256 6.53 18.18 10.62
CA GLY A 256 7.99 18.25 10.40
C GLY A 256 8.64 19.49 11.03
N ASP A 257 8.04 20.66 10.89
CA ASP A 257 8.51 21.91 11.48
C ASP A 257 8.49 21.87 13.02
N LEU A 258 7.46 21.25 13.60
CA LEU A 258 7.33 21.09 15.06
C LEU A 258 8.24 19.99 15.64
N GLY A 259 9.03 19.31 14.82
CA GLY A 259 10.02 18.34 15.27
C GLY A 259 9.57 16.88 15.25
N ALA A 260 8.37 16.57 14.75
CA ALA A 260 7.96 15.21 14.50
C ALA A 260 8.53 14.69 13.18
N THR A 261 8.66 13.36 13.05
CA THR A 261 8.88 12.68 11.77
C THR A 261 7.55 12.25 11.20
N CYS A 262 7.23 12.65 9.98
CA CYS A 262 6.08 12.17 9.25
C CYS A 262 6.56 11.27 8.11
N ILE A 263 6.13 10.01 8.09
CA ILE A 263 6.41 9.05 7.00
C ILE A 263 5.10 8.78 6.27
N THR A 264 5.06 9.06 4.97
CA THR A 264 3.82 8.99 4.19
C THR A 264 4.01 8.31 2.85
N THR A 265 2.89 8.00 2.19
CA THR A 265 2.89 7.54 0.80
C THR A 265 2.23 8.56 -0.12
N THR A 266 2.56 8.49 -1.41
CA THR A 266 1.85 9.20 -2.47
C THR A 266 2.03 8.49 -3.82
N HIS A 267 1.27 8.91 -4.83
CA HIS A 267 1.39 8.38 -6.19
C HIS A 267 2.24 9.32 -7.05
N ILE A 268 3.49 8.93 -7.27
CA ILE A 268 4.47 9.60 -8.14
C ILE A 268 5.29 8.55 -8.89
N ASP A 269 5.79 8.92 -10.08
CA ASP A 269 6.56 8.03 -10.95
C ASP A 269 8.07 8.24 -10.82
N SER A 270 8.51 9.39 -10.31
CA SER A 270 9.90 9.66 -9.98
C SER A 270 10.02 10.56 -8.75
N PRO A 271 11.15 10.54 -8.02
CA PRO A 271 11.30 11.33 -6.79
C PRO A 271 11.17 12.84 -6.99
N GLY A 272 11.61 13.36 -8.13
CA GLY A 272 11.47 14.80 -8.44
C GLY A 272 10.02 15.25 -8.61
N ASP A 273 9.11 14.33 -8.93
CA ASP A 273 7.69 14.63 -9.15
C ASP A 273 6.93 14.92 -7.85
N ILE A 274 7.57 14.76 -6.70
CA ILE A 274 6.98 15.10 -5.40
C ILE A 274 6.55 16.56 -5.34
N PHE A 275 7.35 17.48 -5.89
CA PHE A 275 7.04 18.90 -5.85
C PHE A 275 5.82 19.25 -6.70
N PRO A 276 5.77 18.97 -8.02
CA PRO A 276 4.57 19.27 -8.79
C PRO A 276 3.35 18.49 -8.27
N ARG A 277 3.52 17.24 -7.76
CA ARG A 277 2.41 16.45 -7.23
C ARG A 277 1.73 17.10 -6.03
N LEU A 278 2.49 17.60 -5.07
CA LEU A 278 1.94 18.18 -3.85
C LEU A 278 1.65 19.68 -4.01
N ILE A 279 2.49 20.42 -4.73
CA ILE A 279 2.35 21.88 -4.83
C ILE A 279 1.20 22.29 -5.76
N ASN A 280 0.83 21.47 -6.74
CA ASN A 280 -0.33 21.77 -7.58
C ASN A 280 -1.69 21.70 -6.85
N GLU A 281 -1.75 21.13 -5.65
CA GLU A 281 -2.94 21.17 -4.78
C GLU A 281 -3.21 22.60 -4.22
N TYR A 282 -2.25 23.53 -4.37
CA TYR A 282 -2.34 24.88 -3.88
C TYR A 282 -2.71 25.89 -4.97
N PRO A 283 -3.40 27.00 -4.62
CA PRO A 283 -3.58 28.14 -5.51
C PRO A 283 -2.24 28.67 -6.00
N TYR A 284 -2.22 29.16 -7.24
CA TYR A 284 -1.01 29.57 -7.93
C TYR A 284 -0.15 30.56 -7.11
N GLU A 285 -0.81 31.51 -6.45
CA GLU A 285 -0.18 32.60 -5.68
C GLU A 285 0.59 32.09 -4.45
N SER A 286 0.24 30.92 -3.91
CA SER A 286 0.87 30.36 -2.71
C SER A 286 1.90 29.26 -3.03
N ARG A 287 2.00 28.80 -4.28
CA ARG A 287 2.82 27.65 -4.67
C ARG A 287 4.29 27.81 -4.34
N ASP A 288 4.88 29.00 -4.60
CA ASP A 288 6.31 29.22 -4.30
C ASP A 288 6.59 29.12 -2.80
N ALA A 289 5.77 29.74 -1.98
CA ALA A 289 5.90 29.67 -0.52
C ALA A 289 5.75 28.22 -0.01
N MET A 290 4.75 27.50 -0.53
CA MET A 290 4.51 26.11 -0.11
C MET A 290 5.58 25.14 -0.62
N ALA A 291 6.13 25.36 -1.81
CA ALA A 291 7.26 24.57 -2.30
C ALA A 291 8.47 24.72 -1.37
N ARG A 292 8.80 25.95 -0.96
CA ARG A 292 9.90 26.22 -0.01
C ARG A 292 9.61 25.61 1.37
N ALA A 293 8.37 25.70 1.87
CA ALA A 293 7.95 25.09 3.12
C ALA A 293 8.09 23.55 3.06
N LEU A 294 7.65 22.93 1.97
CA LEU A 294 7.83 21.50 1.75
C LEU A 294 9.33 21.11 1.71
N LEU A 295 10.14 21.85 0.94
CA LEU A 295 11.59 21.61 0.85
C LEU A 295 12.27 21.70 2.21
N SER A 296 11.85 22.63 3.09
CA SER A 296 12.47 22.81 4.41
C SER A 296 12.36 21.60 5.31
N VAL A 297 11.26 20.81 5.18
CA VAL A 297 11.01 19.63 6.01
C VAL A 297 11.28 18.29 5.32
N LEU A 298 11.37 18.28 3.98
CA LEU A 298 11.56 17.05 3.21
C LEU A 298 12.95 16.45 3.48
N GLN A 299 13.00 15.16 3.84
CA GLN A 299 14.23 14.44 4.16
C GLN A 299 14.65 13.48 3.04
N TYR A 300 13.71 12.69 2.54
CA TYR A 300 13.94 11.84 1.39
C TYR A 300 12.64 11.55 0.64
N VAL A 301 12.78 11.20 -0.62
CA VAL A 301 11.71 10.65 -1.46
C VAL A 301 12.19 9.37 -2.09
N VAL A 302 11.40 8.32 -1.97
CA VAL A 302 11.65 7.01 -2.59
C VAL A 302 10.50 6.68 -3.52
N VAL A 303 10.77 6.24 -4.72
CA VAL A 303 9.78 5.60 -5.62
C VAL A 303 10.13 4.14 -5.75
N GLN A 304 9.16 3.26 -5.48
CA GLN A 304 9.35 1.82 -5.45
C GLN A 304 8.47 1.11 -6.47
N THR A 305 9.03 0.09 -7.09
CA THR A 305 8.32 -0.88 -7.93
C THR A 305 8.72 -2.29 -7.53
N LEU A 306 7.77 -3.23 -7.60
CA LEU A 306 8.02 -4.65 -7.39
C LEU A 306 8.13 -5.35 -8.75
N LEU A 307 9.22 -6.07 -8.95
CA LEU A 307 9.45 -6.93 -10.11
C LEU A 307 9.32 -8.39 -9.69
N ARG A 308 8.79 -9.22 -10.58
CA ARG A 308 8.76 -10.66 -10.39
C ARG A 308 10.15 -11.24 -10.67
N THR A 309 10.62 -12.08 -9.79
CA THR A 309 11.90 -12.78 -9.96
C THR A 309 11.70 -14.14 -10.63
N THR A 310 12.74 -14.65 -11.26
CA THR A 310 12.73 -15.95 -11.98
C THR A 310 12.42 -17.14 -11.07
N ASP A 311 12.60 -17.00 -9.76
CA ASP A 311 12.21 -18.00 -8.75
C ASP A 311 10.76 -17.86 -8.26
N GLY A 312 9.93 -17.04 -8.93
CA GLY A 312 8.51 -16.82 -8.63
C GLY A 312 8.23 -15.89 -7.47
N ARG A 313 9.24 -15.26 -6.86
CA ARG A 313 9.11 -14.26 -5.80
C ARG A 313 8.96 -12.86 -6.39
N ARG A 314 9.04 -11.86 -5.52
CA ARG A 314 9.10 -10.44 -5.89
C ARG A 314 10.31 -9.79 -5.25
N THR A 315 10.93 -8.87 -5.97
CA THR A 315 11.99 -8.00 -5.46
C THR A 315 11.62 -6.54 -5.68
N ALA A 316 11.96 -5.69 -4.71
CA ALA A 316 11.74 -4.26 -4.84
C ALA A 316 12.95 -3.62 -5.54
N VAL A 317 12.66 -2.75 -6.50
CA VAL A 317 13.62 -1.81 -7.07
C VAL A 317 13.17 -0.40 -6.73
N ARG A 318 14.13 0.47 -6.38
CA ARG A 318 13.85 1.81 -5.87
C ARG A 318 14.67 2.86 -6.61
N GLU A 319 14.03 3.97 -6.82
CA GLU A 319 14.63 5.23 -7.25
C GLU A 319 14.42 6.22 -6.12
N TYR A 320 15.46 6.91 -5.68
CA TYR A 320 15.35 7.76 -4.49
C TYR A 320 16.29 8.95 -4.53
N ILE A 321 15.92 9.96 -3.75
CA ILE A 321 16.73 11.13 -3.45
C ILE A 321 16.69 11.41 -1.95
N ILE A 322 17.85 11.69 -1.38
CA ILE A 322 18.02 12.20 -0.01
C ILE A 322 18.22 13.70 -0.11
N ILE A 323 17.44 14.47 0.62
CA ILE A 323 17.53 15.94 0.65
C ILE A 323 18.45 16.35 1.79
N ASP A 324 19.72 16.26 1.55
CA ASP A 324 20.75 16.75 2.47
C ASP A 324 20.88 18.29 2.46
N GLY A 325 21.82 18.82 3.23
CA GLY A 325 22.04 20.27 3.34
C GLY A 325 22.44 20.91 2.02
N ASP A 326 23.34 20.27 1.29
CA ASP A 326 23.91 20.82 0.05
C ASP A 326 22.86 20.84 -1.08
N LEU A 327 22.10 19.74 -1.22
CA LEU A 327 21.01 19.69 -2.21
C LEU A 327 19.91 20.68 -1.85
N ARG A 328 19.56 20.80 -0.57
CA ARG A 328 18.55 21.75 -0.10
C ARG A 328 18.93 23.19 -0.42
N GLU A 329 20.18 23.59 -0.14
CA GLU A 329 20.69 24.92 -0.46
C GLU A 329 20.66 25.18 -1.97
N LYS A 330 21.09 24.21 -2.77
CA LYS A 330 21.06 24.28 -4.23
C LYS A 330 19.67 24.48 -4.78
N LEU A 331 18.69 23.72 -4.27
CA LEU A 331 17.29 23.84 -4.67
C LEU A 331 16.69 25.20 -4.25
N HIS A 332 17.05 25.71 -3.06
CA HIS A 332 16.64 27.06 -2.65
C HIS A 332 17.15 28.16 -3.59
N GLY A 333 18.30 27.97 -4.22
CA GLY A 333 18.91 28.90 -5.17
C GLY A 333 18.27 28.94 -6.56
N MET A 334 17.27 28.07 -6.85
CA MET A 334 16.60 27.99 -8.15
C MET A 334 15.07 28.04 -8.03
N PRO A 335 14.34 28.40 -9.11
CA PRO A 335 12.88 28.35 -9.14
C PRO A 335 12.36 26.93 -8.90
N TRP A 336 11.32 26.77 -8.06
CA TRP A 336 10.80 25.45 -7.73
C TRP A 336 10.30 24.61 -8.93
N PRO A 337 9.81 25.17 -10.03
CA PRO A 337 9.43 24.36 -11.20
C PRO A 337 10.62 23.62 -11.84
N GLU A 338 11.84 24.04 -11.59
CA GLU A 338 13.06 23.39 -12.10
C GLU A 338 13.54 22.25 -11.19
N TRP A 339 13.04 22.15 -9.95
CA TRP A 339 13.53 21.17 -8.97
C TRP A 339 13.34 19.73 -9.41
N SER A 340 12.17 19.39 -10.01
CA SER A 340 11.90 18.05 -10.50
C SER A 340 12.93 17.60 -11.54
N SER A 341 13.19 18.42 -12.55
CA SER A 341 14.17 18.11 -13.60
C SER A 341 15.59 18.02 -13.04
N HIS A 342 15.95 18.89 -12.07
CA HIS A 342 17.26 18.87 -11.43
C HIS A 342 17.49 17.59 -10.62
N ILE A 343 16.52 17.21 -9.77
CA ILE A 343 16.56 15.97 -8.98
C ILE A 343 16.66 14.74 -9.92
N ASN A 344 15.83 14.69 -10.95
CA ASN A 344 15.84 13.57 -11.90
C ASN A 344 17.16 13.49 -12.71
N ALA A 345 17.84 14.63 -12.93
CA ALA A 345 19.17 14.64 -13.53
C ALA A 345 20.23 14.03 -12.59
N ILE A 346 20.18 14.35 -11.27
CA ILE A 346 21.06 13.74 -10.26
C ILE A 346 20.87 12.22 -10.25
N ILE A 347 19.63 11.75 -10.07
CA ILE A 347 19.31 10.31 -10.01
C ILE A 347 19.81 9.59 -11.27
N ARG A 348 19.68 10.22 -12.44
CA ARG A 348 20.17 9.66 -13.70
C ARG A 348 21.69 9.59 -13.75
N SER A 349 22.38 10.64 -13.33
CA SER A 349 23.86 10.67 -13.33
C SER A 349 24.46 9.64 -12.39
N GLU A 350 23.77 9.33 -11.28
CA GLU A 350 24.18 8.35 -10.29
C GLU A 350 23.71 6.92 -10.60
N LYS A 351 23.03 6.71 -11.72
CA LYS A 351 22.46 5.41 -12.15
C LYS A 351 21.56 4.77 -11.06
N ARG A 352 20.75 5.61 -10.39
CA ARG A 352 19.83 5.18 -9.34
C ARG A 352 18.38 5.01 -9.82
N ARG A 353 18.12 5.10 -11.14
CA ARG A 353 16.75 4.92 -11.66
C ARG A 353 16.28 3.48 -11.47
N ILE A 354 14.99 3.30 -11.36
CA ILE A 354 14.35 1.96 -11.34
C ILE A 354 14.85 1.11 -12.51
N ILE A 355 14.93 1.69 -13.72
CA ILE A 355 15.41 0.96 -14.91
C ILE A 355 16.87 0.52 -14.78
N ASP A 356 17.75 1.32 -14.19
CA ASP A 356 19.17 0.96 -14.04
C ASP A 356 19.32 -0.26 -13.12
N LYS A 357 18.52 -0.32 -12.04
CA LYS A 357 18.50 -1.45 -11.10
C LYS A 357 17.81 -2.68 -11.68
N ALA A 358 16.71 -2.50 -12.39
CA ALA A 358 16.02 -3.59 -13.09
C ALA A 358 16.92 -4.21 -14.17
N TRP A 359 17.69 -3.38 -14.87
CA TRP A 359 18.68 -3.86 -15.84
C TRP A 359 19.76 -4.73 -15.22
N ALA A 360 20.31 -4.32 -14.07
CA ALA A 360 21.29 -5.14 -13.34
C ALA A 360 20.69 -6.50 -12.93
N LEU A 361 19.46 -6.52 -12.41
CA LEU A 361 18.76 -7.76 -12.06
C LEU A 361 18.51 -8.67 -13.28
N TYR A 362 18.24 -8.08 -14.45
CA TYR A 362 18.08 -8.82 -15.69
C TYR A 362 19.42 -9.44 -16.15
N GLN A 363 20.51 -8.70 -16.11
CA GLN A 363 21.83 -9.21 -16.43
C GLN A 363 22.24 -10.37 -15.49
N ASP A 364 21.87 -10.28 -14.21
CA ASP A 364 22.06 -11.34 -13.21
C ASP A 364 21.07 -12.51 -13.35
N LYS A 365 20.19 -12.50 -14.36
CA LYS A 365 19.15 -13.51 -14.62
C LYS A 365 18.16 -13.69 -13.45
N ARG A 366 18.01 -12.68 -12.62
CA ARG A 366 17.06 -12.65 -11.51
C ARG A 366 15.67 -12.15 -11.90
N VAL A 367 15.56 -11.48 -13.03
CA VAL A 367 14.32 -10.93 -13.60
C VAL A 367 14.27 -11.24 -15.08
N ASP A 368 13.10 -11.57 -15.60
CA ASP A 368 12.88 -11.86 -17.02
C ASP A 368 12.77 -10.57 -17.87
N ALA A 369 12.91 -10.74 -19.18
CA ALA A 369 12.76 -9.65 -20.14
C ALA A 369 11.37 -8.96 -20.06
N ASP A 370 10.30 -9.72 -19.81
CA ASP A 370 8.95 -9.18 -19.70
C ASP A 370 8.82 -8.22 -18.51
N GLU A 371 9.40 -8.57 -17.37
CA GLU A 371 9.42 -7.71 -16.17
C GLU A 371 10.30 -6.46 -16.38
N LEU A 372 11.42 -6.61 -17.10
CA LEU A 372 12.25 -5.47 -17.47
C LEU A 372 11.48 -4.50 -18.38
N LEU A 373 10.71 -5.02 -19.35
CA LEU A 373 9.89 -4.21 -20.24
C LEU A 373 8.83 -3.38 -19.50
N VAL A 374 8.33 -3.84 -18.35
CA VAL A 374 7.33 -3.09 -17.54
C VAL A 374 7.87 -1.73 -17.13
N VAL A 375 9.14 -1.65 -16.75
CA VAL A 375 9.77 -0.41 -16.26
C VAL A 375 10.47 0.40 -17.35
N MET A 376 10.49 -0.07 -18.58
CA MET A 376 11.08 0.63 -19.73
C MET A 376 10.11 1.63 -20.36
N SER A 377 10.62 2.80 -20.69
CA SER A 377 9.93 3.75 -21.57
C SER A 377 9.75 3.21 -23.00
N PRO A 378 8.79 3.70 -23.78
CA PRO A 378 8.61 3.25 -25.17
C PRO A 378 9.87 3.34 -26.03
N GLY A 379 10.71 4.35 -25.79
CA GLY A 379 11.99 4.51 -26.50
C GLY A 379 13.01 3.44 -26.13
N GLN A 380 13.09 3.09 -24.84
CA GLN A 380 13.96 2.03 -24.34
C GLN A 380 13.52 0.64 -24.83
N ARG A 381 12.21 0.37 -24.83
CA ARG A 381 11.65 -0.91 -25.35
C ARG A 381 12.01 -1.14 -26.82
N ARG A 382 11.94 -0.08 -27.67
CA ARG A 382 12.35 -0.18 -29.07
C ARG A 382 13.82 -0.53 -29.22
N LYS A 383 14.70 0.10 -28.44
CA LYS A 383 16.15 -0.19 -28.45
C LYS A 383 16.45 -1.60 -27.95
N PHE A 384 15.76 -2.05 -26.90
CA PHE A 384 15.90 -3.40 -26.37
C PHE A 384 15.49 -4.46 -27.42
N GLY A 385 14.36 -4.27 -28.11
CA GLY A 385 13.90 -5.18 -29.17
C GLY A 385 14.82 -5.25 -30.40
N THR A 386 15.66 -4.24 -30.63
CA THR A 386 16.66 -4.22 -31.72
C THR A 386 18.06 -4.62 -31.28
N GLY A 387 18.24 -5.01 -30.00
CA GLY A 387 19.56 -5.36 -29.45
C GLY A 387 20.53 -4.16 -29.32
N ALA A 388 20.00 -2.93 -29.31
CA ALA A 388 20.75 -1.66 -29.26
C ALA A 388 20.86 -1.04 -27.86
N LEU A 389 20.56 -1.85 -26.82
CA LEU A 389 20.73 -1.47 -25.39
C LEU A 389 21.90 -2.22 -24.80
#